data_4eff19e1528050ad281fafff78ceedd9
#
_entry.id   4eff19e1528050ad281fafff78ceedd9
#
_cell.length_a   1.000
_cell.length_b   1.000
_cell.length_c   1.000
_cell.angle_alpha   90.00
_cell.angle_beta   90.00
_cell.angle_gamma   90.00
#
_symmetry.space_group_name_H-M   'P 1'
#
loop_
_entity.id
_entity.type
_entity.pdbx_description
1 polymer ?
#
loop_
_entity_poly.entity_id
_entity_poly.type
_entity_poly.pdbx_seq_one_letter_code
_entity_poly.pdbx_strand_id
1 'polypeptide(L)'
;MNLRSNNMKMKAKFLFVAGLAICSLFVSCSADDDDDSPSNGGVYYNPSSGEYEVYNGAGGDRGGASEMGGMPPSGEGSSFNGGGDKAGDPNDRMSNRLTAGEWNDLDNWKFWRNLLNHNNLYDKPDYWQFSPKNLVAVKVVDADSNAIANVPVELFKGEASEYAAKTDNSGLAYCWIDLFDGKTDNLEASDYSLKINGVAIDTTLKLTTKQDTALNLNVILRKEIKHPEAKADVAFIVDATGSMGDEIDFLISDLGYIIDHAGASHKVTLRTAALFYRDEDDEYLTRHNDFADDVAVTQKFVSEQSADGGGDYPEAVHTALEKSLQNLSWDESARARIAFLVLDAPAHHYEQVIASLQKSIALYAKNGIKIIPVAASGVDKDTEFMLRFFDLATGGTYVFLTDHSGIGGSHIEASVGDYEVEHLADLMVRLIKKYTE
;
A
#
# COMPACT_ATOMS: atom_id res chain seq x y z
N MET A 1 -33.70 -2.37 62.93
CA MET A 1 -34.76 -3.21 62.38
C MET A 1 -34.14 -3.95 61.19
N ASN A 2 -33.85 -5.25 61.46
CA ASN A 2 -33.15 -6.17 60.51
C ASN A 2 -34.09 -6.62 59.40
N LEU A 3 -33.64 -6.69 58.18
CA LEU A 3 -34.15 -7.68 57.21
C LEU A 3 -33.02 -8.21 56.34
N ARG A 4 -32.92 -9.53 56.34
CA ARG A 4 -31.89 -10.40 55.81
C ARG A 4 -32.00 -10.56 54.28
N SER A 5 -30.85 -10.71 53.69
CA SER A 5 -30.64 -11.23 52.32
C SER A 5 -31.10 -12.68 52.17
N ASN A 6 -31.68 -13.01 51.01
CA ASN A 6 -31.82 -14.38 50.56
C ASN A 6 -31.11 -14.59 49.25
N ASN A 7 -30.03 -15.36 49.31
CA ASN A 7 -29.32 -15.94 48.17
C ASN A 7 -30.12 -17.09 47.59
N MET A 8 -30.44 -17.04 46.29
CA MET A 8 -30.95 -18.19 45.57
C MET A 8 -29.91 -18.62 44.50
N LYS A 9 -29.24 -19.73 44.79
CA LYS A 9 -28.34 -20.42 43.87
C LYS A 9 -29.16 -21.26 42.88
N MET A 10 -29.16 -20.95 41.61
CA MET A 10 -29.69 -21.79 40.55
C MET A 10 -28.56 -22.68 39.99
N LYS A 11 -28.69 -23.99 40.16
CA LYS A 11 -27.80 -24.99 39.55
C LYS A 11 -28.33 -25.32 38.16
N ALA A 12 -27.58 -25.03 37.10
CA ALA A 12 -27.83 -25.55 35.78
C ALA A 12 -27.18 -26.92 35.61
N LYS A 13 -27.96 -27.90 35.18
CA LYS A 13 -27.49 -29.23 34.82
C LYS A 13 -27.05 -29.22 33.37
N PHE A 14 -25.80 -29.58 33.14
CA PHE A 14 -25.29 -29.86 31.81
C PHE A 14 -25.57 -31.29 31.40
N LEU A 15 -26.20 -31.46 30.27
CA LEU A 15 -26.43 -32.75 29.61
C LEU A 15 -25.25 -33.03 28.66
N PHE A 16 -24.49 -34.09 28.91
CA PHE A 16 -23.43 -34.57 28.01
C PHE A 16 -24.07 -35.37 26.87
N VAL A 17 -23.85 -34.98 25.64
CA VAL A 17 -24.05 -35.80 24.45
C VAL A 17 -22.68 -36.15 23.89
N ALA A 18 -22.35 -37.44 23.98
CA ALA A 18 -21.14 -38.00 23.41
C ALA A 18 -21.33 -38.20 21.91
N GLY A 19 -20.54 -37.50 21.11
CA GLY A 19 -20.39 -37.71 19.67
C GLY A 19 -19.07 -38.37 19.36
N LEU A 20 -19.12 -39.55 18.74
CA LEU A 20 -18.00 -40.39 18.35
C LEU A 20 -17.17 -39.66 17.26
N ALA A 21 -15.90 -39.42 17.52
CA ALA A 21 -14.93 -38.98 16.51
C ALA A 21 -14.24 -40.19 15.90
N ILE A 22 -14.39 -40.37 14.59
CA ILE A 22 -13.61 -41.33 13.79
C ILE A 22 -12.27 -40.67 13.42
N CYS A 23 -11.23 -41.23 13.99
CA CYS A 23 -9.84 -40.87 13.72
C CYS A 23 -9.35 -41.66 12.49
N SER A 24 -9.16 -41.06 11.35
CA SER A 24 -8.41 -41.65 10.24
C SER A 24 -6.96 -41.21 10.27
N LEU A 25 -6.12 -42.13 10.71
CA LEU A 25 -4.66 -42.04 10.64
C LEU A 25 -4.24 -42.31 9.19
N PHE A 26 -3.61 -41.31 8.56
CA PHE A 26 -2.73 -41.57 7.42
C PHE A 26 -1.28 -41.46 7.91
N VAL A 27 -0.65 -42.63 8.03
CA VAL A 27 0.80 -42.78 8.12
C VAL A 27 1.33 -42.79 6.69
N SER A 28 2.13 -41.80 6.33
CA SER A 28 2.99 -41.86 5.14
C SER A 28 4.42 -41.76 5.63
N CYS A 29 5.14 -42.89 5.54
CA CYS A 29 6.60 -42.93 5.59
C CYS A 29 7.10 -42.60 4.19
N SER A 30 8.00 -41.63 4.07
CA SER A 30 8.97 -41.60 2.98
C SER A 30 10.27 -40.96 3.48
N ALA A 31 11.31 -41.52 2.92
CA ALA A 31 12.70 -41.48 3.33
C ALA A 31 13.36 -40.09 3.20
N ASP A 32 14.47 -40.01 3.88
CA ASP A 32 15.50 -38.96 3.91
C ASP A 32 15.84 -38.44 2.52
N ASP A 33 15.69 -37.13 2.35
CA ASP A 33 16.51 -36.31 1.46
C ASP A 33 16.70 -34.94 2.17
N ASP A 34 17.98 -34.66 2.47
CA ASP A 34 18.41 -33.35 2.97
C ASP A 34 18.16 -32.27 1.94
N ASP A 35 17.07 -31.51 2.13
CA ASP A 35 16.80 -30.30 1.36
C ASP A 35 16.49 -29.16 2.34
N ASP A 36 17.49 -28.28 2.50
CA ASP A 36 17.42 -27.04 3.27
C ASP A 36 16.46 -26.04 2.57
N SER A 37 15.16 -26.32 2.63
CA SER A 37 14.15 -25.36 2.22
C SER A 37 13.71 -24.51 3.42
N PRO A 38 13.70 -23.17 3.31
CA PRO A 38 13.30 -22.30 4.40
C PRO A 38 11.82 -22.48 4.74
N SER A 39 11.55 -22.83 5.98
CA SER A 39 10.21 -23.04 6.51
C SER A 39 9.44 -21.70 6.59
N ASN A 40 8.36 -21.58 5.82
CA ASN A 40 7.40 -20.50 5.99
C ASN A 40 6.62 -20.70 7.30
N GLY A 41 6.57 -19.67 8.15
CA GLY A 41 5.78 -19.67 9.37
C GLY A 41 4.28 -19.47 9.08
N GLY A 42 3.43 -20.08 9.88
CA GLY A 42 1.98 -19.95 9.79
C GLY A 42 1.30 -19.94 11.15
N VAL A 43 0.10 -19.36 11.21
CA VAL A 43 -0.73 -19.35 12.43
C VAL A 43 -1.96 -20.22 12.20
N TYR A 44 -2.18 -21.19 13.10
CA TYR A 44 -3.35 -22.07 13.08
C TYR A 44 -4.27 -21.77 14.26
N TYR A 45 -5.54 -21.62 13.99
CA TYR A 45 -6.57 -21.54 15.04
C TYR A 45 -7.01 -22.93 15.47
N ASN A 46 -6.89 -23.22 16.77
CA ASN A 46 -7.38 -24.47 17.35
C ASN A 46 -8.82 -24.30 17.84
N PRO A 47 -9.81 -24.91 17.15
CA PRO A 47 -11.22 -24.72 17.50
C PRO A 47 -11.62 -25.38 18.83
N SER A 48 -10.80 -26.25 19.43
CA SER A 48 -11.05 -26.89 20.70
C SER A 48 -10.61 -26.07 21.92
N SER A 49 -9.57 -25.20 21.75
CA SER A 49 -9.11 -24.29 22.80
C SER A 49 -9.55 -22.85 22.57
N GLY A 50 -9.95 -22.46 21.35
CA GLY A 50 -10.24 -21.09 20.97
C GLY A 50 -9.01 -20.23 20.74
N GLU A 51 -7.83 -20.83 20.63
CA GLU A 51 -6.52 -20.17 20.55
C GLU A 51 -5.89 -20.32 19.16
N TYR A 52 -4.97 -19.39 18.82
CA TYR A 52 -4.19 -19.42 17.59
C TYR A 52 -2.76 -19.89 17.86
N GLU A 53 -2.25 -20.80 17.04
CA GLU A 53 -0.85 -21.24 17.05
C GLU A 53 -0.09 -20.62 15.88
N VAL A 54 1.11 -20.07 16.12
CA VAL A 54 1.91 -19.34 15.13
C VAL A 54 3.20 -20.06 14.80
N TYR A 55 3.46 -20.21 13.49
CA TYR A 55 4.74 -20.62 12.96
C TYR A 55 5.45 -19.45 12.29
N ASN A 56 6.67 -19.14 12.72
CA ASN A 56 7.51 -18.11 12.11
C ASN A 56 8.41 -18.76 11.05
N GLY A 57 8.32 -18.30 9.80
CA GLY A 57 9.21 -18.66 8.74
C GLY A 57 10.16 -17.50 8.41
N ALA A 58 11.42 -17.80 8.22
CA ALA A 58 12.37 -16.83 7.65
C ALA A 58 12.01 -16.61 6.18
N GLY A 59 11.90 -15.34 5.76
CA GLY A 59 11.55 -14.99 4.39
C GLY A 59 12.51 -15.63 3.38
N GLY A 60 11.97 -16.45 2.52
CA GLY A 60 12.73 -17.09 1.44
C GLY A 60 12.98 -16.08 0.32
N ASP A 61 14.24 -15.89 0.03
CA ASP A 61 14.77 -15.15 -1.11
C ASP A 61 14.30 -15.81 -2.42
N ARG A 62 13.47 -15.14 -3.22
CA ARG A 62 13.21 -15.54 -4.61
C ARG A 62 14.26 -14.90 -5.51
N GLY A 63 15.52 -15.25 -5.27
CA GLY A 63 16.64 -14.91 -6.13
C GLY A 63 16.80 -15.92 -7.23
N GLY A 64 16.29 -15.64 -8.42
CA GLY A 64 16.75 -16.29 -9.63
C GLY A 64 18.16 -15.79 -9.95
N ALA A 65 19.19 -16.60 -9.67
CA ALA A 65 20.53 -16.37 -10.15
C ALA A 65 20.53 -16.58 -11.66
N SER A 66 20.64 -15.53 -12.47
CA SER A 66 21.13 -15.61 -13.83
C SER A 66 22.60 -15.20 -13.88
N GLU A 67 23.39 -16.12 -14.39
CA GLU A 67 24.83 -16.00 -14.59
C GLU A 67 25.20 -14.78 -15.44
N MET A 68 26.36 -14.20 -15.11
CA MET A 68 27.05 -13.19 -15.89
C MET A 68 27.32 -13.71 -17.31
N GLY A 69 26.63 -13.17 -18.29
CA GLY A 69 26.94 -13.30 -19.71
C GLY A 69 27.14 -11.93 -20.32
N GLY A 70 28.35 -11.76 -20.90
CA GLY A 70 28.96 -10.61 -21.48
C GLY A 70 28.08 -9.58 -22.19
N MET A 71 28.49 -8.33 -22.07
CA MET A 71 28.09 -7.19 -22.89
C MET A 71 28.10 -7.52 -24.38
N PRO A 72 27.04 -7.25 -25.14
CA PRO A 72 27.15 -7.00 -26.57
C PRO A 72 27.25 -5.49 -26.85
N PRO A 73 27.85 -5.11 -27.98
CA PRO A 73 28.18 -3.73 -28.32
C PRO A 73 26.96 -2.95 -28.81
N SER A 74 27.04 -1.64 -28.62
CA SER A 74 26.19 -0.61 -29.20
C SER A 74 25.87 -0.86 -30.69
N GLY A 75 24.61 -0.92 -31.04
CA GLY A 75 24.19 -1.07 -32.44
C GLY A 75 22.72 -0.70 -32.65
N GLU A 76 22.54 0.46 -33.25
CA GLU A 76 21.53 0.83 -34.24
C GLU A 76 20.03 0.78 -33.88
N GLY A 77 19.44 1.96 -33.98
CA GLY A 77 18.03 2.28 -33.86
C GLY A 77 17.12 1.39 -34.72
N SER A 78 16.13 0.82 -34.10
CA SER A 78 14.97 0.28 -34.78
C SER A 78 13.93 1.38 -34.98
N SER A 79 13.81 1.82 -36.24
CA SER A 79 12.74 2.69 -36.71
C SER A 79 11.37 2.04 -36.47
N PHE A 80 10.55 2.68 -35.65
CA PHE A 80 9.12 2.37 -35.57
C PHE A 80 8.44 2.75 -36.89
N ASN A 81 7.91 1.76 -37.58
CA ASN A 81 7.14 1.91 -38.79
C ASN A 81 5.73 2.35 -38.46
N GLY A 82 5.38 3.60 -38.75
CA GLY A 82 4.07 4.18 -38.56
C GLY A 82 3.01 3.45 -39.39
N GLY A 83 2.06 2.84 -38.73
CA GLY A 83 0.79 2.35 -39.32
C GLY A 83 -0.23 3.47 -39.36
N GLY A 84 -0.79 3.70 -40.52
CA GLY A 84 -1.71 4.68 -41.04
C GLY A 84 -2.70 5.37 -40.10
N ASP A 85 -2.66 6.67 -40.12
CA ASP A 85 -3.58 7.64 -39.53
C ASP A 85 -5.04 7.40 -39.96
N LYS A 86 -5.87 6.94 -39.02
CA LYS A 86 -7.29 7.32 -39.01
C LYS A 86 -7.37 8.64 -38.26
N ALA A 87 -8.00 9.66 -38.87
CA ALA A 87 -8.24 10.94 -38.22
C ALA A 87 -9.07 10.71 -36.96
N GLY A 88 -8.39 10.60 -35.82
CA GLY A 88 -8.97 10.52 -34.48
C GLY A 88 -9.24 11.94 -33.93
N ASP A 89 -10.09 12.01 -32.95
CA ASP A 89 -10.43 13.19 -32.16
C ASP A 89 -9.14 13.92 -31.75
N PRO A 90 -9.08 15.27 -31.76
CA PRO A 90 -7.92 16.02 -31.27
C PRO A 90 -7.53 15.66 -29.83
N ASN A 91 -8.47 15.23 -28.97
CA ASN A 91 -8.18 14.73 -27.62
C ASN A 91 -7.44 13.37 -27.62
N ASP A 92 -7.67 12.53 -28.64
CA ASP A 92 -6.99 11.23 -28.82
C ASP A 92 -5.48 11.38 -29.12
N ARG A 93 -5.03 12.59 -29.49
CA ARG A 93 -3.64 12.85 -29.83
C ARG A 93 -2.78 13.21 -28.61
N MET A 94 -3.37 13.56 -27.46
CA MET A 94 -2.66 13.95 -26.25
C MET A 94 -2.62 12.83 -25.22
N SER A 95 -3.57 11.89 -25.25
CA SER A 95 -3.61 10.77 -24.31
C SER A 95 -2.50 9.74 -24.53
N ASN A 96 -2.11 9.08 -23.46
CA ASN A 96 -1.16 7.96 -23.46
C ASN A 96 0.25 8.33 -23.98
N ARG A 97 0.80 9.47 -23.52
CA ARG A 97 2.13 9.96 -23.93
C ARG A 97 3.15 9.99 -22.82
N LEU A 98 2.72 10.21 -21.56
CA LEU A 98 3.63 10.15 -20.44
C LEU A 98 4.12 8.73 -20.25
N THR A 99 5.43 8.58 -20.02
CA THR A 99 6.06 7.28 -19.75
C THR A 99 6.50 7.21 -18.29
N ALA A 100 6.38 6.04 -17.70
CA ALA A 100 6.67 5.81 -16.30
C ALA A 100 7.32 4.45 -16.05
N GLY A 101 8.00 4.34 -14.92
CA GLY A 101 8.42 3.09 -14.32
C GLY A 101 7.71 2.86 -12.98
N GLU A 102 7.69 1.62 -12.51
CA GLU A 102 7.24 1.29 -11.16
C GLU A 102 8.32 0.57 -10.37
N TRP A 103 8.22 0.70 -9.04
CA TRP A 103 9.06 -0.05 -8.11
C TRP A 103 8.30 -0.36 -6.83
N ASN A 104 8.39 -1.60 -6.34
CA ASN A 104 7.77 -2.00 -5.09
C ASN A 104 8.85 -2.38 -4.06
N ASP A 105 9.03 -1.55 -3.04
CA ASP A 105 10.03 -1.74 -2.00
C ASP A 105 9.70 -2.90 -1.05
N LEU A 106 8.41 -3.25 -0.88
CA LEU A 106 7.99 -4.39 -0.08
C LEU A 106 8.38 -5.71 -0.75
N ASP A 107 8.28 -5.78 -2.09
CA ASP A 107 8.74 -6.92 -2.88
C ASP A 107 10.28 -6.97 -2.97
N ASN A 108 10.93 -5.80 -2.87
CA ASN A 108 12.38 -5.62 -2.94
C ASN A 108 12.97 -5.19 -1.58
N TRP A 109 12.50 -5.79 -0.48
CA TRP A 109 12.82 -5.37 0.89
C TRP A 109 14.32 -5.24 1.19
N LYS A 110 15.12 -6.20 0.73
CA LYS A 110 16.58 -6.15 0.91
C LYS A 110 17.22 -4.96 0.19
N PHE A 111 16.75 -4.64 -1.00
CA PHE A 111 17.22 -3.47 -1.76
C PHE A 111 16.90 -2.18 -1.00
N TRP A 112 15.65 -2.02 -0.53
CA TRP A 112 15.24 -0.90 0.30
C TRP A 112 16.12 -0.72 1.55
N ARG A 113 16.36 -1.80 2.29
CA ARG A 113 17.23 -1.78 3.47
C ARG A 113 18.66 -1.33 3.16
N ASN A 114 19.20 -1.72 2.00
CA ASN A 114 20.52 -1.29 1.56
C ASN A 114 20.56 0.22 1.24
N LEU A 115 19.51 0.76 0.62
CA LEU A 115 19.41 2.21 0.35
C LEU A 115 19.46 3.04 1.63
N LEU A 116 18.76 2.59 2.68
CA LEU A 116 18.74 3.26 3.99
C LEU A 116 20.09 3.18 4.73
N ASN A 117 20.95 2.20 4.42
CA ASN A 117 22.18 1.99 5.15
C ASN A 117 23.43 2.57 4.46
N HIS A 118 23.44 2.68 3.13
CA HIS A 118 24.68 2.89 2.39
C HIS A 118 24.59 3.89 1.22
N ASN A 119 23.41 4.40 0.86
CA ASN A 119 23.21 5.21 -0.34
C ASN A 119 22.61 6.60 -0.02
N ASN A 120 22.18 7.29 -1.05
CA ASN A 120 21.69 8.68 -1.01
C ASN A 120 20.44 8.89 -0.13
N LEU A 121 19.84 7.82 0.40
CA LEU A 121 18.66 7.89 1.26
C LEU A 121 18.96 7.63 2.75
N TYR A 122 20.22 7.47 3.15
CA TYR A 122 20.61 7.07 4.52
C TYR A 122 20.23 8.10 5.61
N ASP A 123 20.21 9.39 5.26
CA ASP A 123 19.88 10.51 6.16
C ASP A 123 18.40 10.91 6.14
N LYS A 124 17.63 10.41 5.18
CA LYS A 124 16.24 10.80 4.98
C LYS A 124 15.29 10.31 6.09
N PRO A 125 15.48 9.11 6.70
CA PRO A 125 14.69 8.70 7.86
C PRO A 125 14.74 9.68 9.02
N ASP A 126 15.92 10.21 9.33
CA ASP A 126 16.09 11.18 10.41
C ASP A 126 15.52 12.55 10.02
N TYR A 127 15.72 12.97 8.78
CA TYR A 127 15.17 14.21 8.26
C TYR A 127 13.65 14.23 8.33
N TRP A 128 12.97 13.23 7.79
CA TRP A 128 11.50 13.16 7.77
C TRP A 128 10.89 12.59 9.06
N GLN A 129 11.68 12.08 9.99
CA GLN A 129 11.22 11.34 11.16
C GLN A 129 10.34 10.14 10.78
N PHE A 130 10.73 9.45 9.72
CA PHE A 130 10.11 8.24 9.19
C PHE A 130 11.13 7.10 9.24
N SER A 131 10.81 6.03 9.96
CA SER A 131 11.74 4.91 10.18
C SER A 131 11.18 3.57 9.69
N PRO A 132 11.06 3.34 8.37
CA PRO A 132 10.51 2.12 7.80
C PRO A 132 11.53 0.97 7.83
N LYS A 133 11.84 0.48 9.05
CA LYS A 133 12.88 -0.53 9.31
C LYS A 133 12.33 -1.86 9.82
N ASN A 134 11.24 -1.84 10.57
CA ASN A 134 10.74 -2.99 11.32
C ASN A 134 9.36 -3.39 10.82
N LEU A 135 9.33 -4.17 9.74
CA LEU A 135 8.12 -4.60 9.06
C LEU A 135 7.57 -5.91 9.64
N VAL A 136 6.27 -5.92 9.94
CA VAL A 136 5.48 -7.10 10.27
C VAL A 136 4.42 -7.28 9.17
N ALA A 137 4.67 -8.18 8.23
CA ALA A 137 3.74 -8.52 7.16
C ALA A 137 2.82 -9.66 7.61
N VAL A 138 1.52 -9.45 7.57
CA VAL A 138 0.51 -10.42 8.01
C VAL A 138 -0.36 -10.80 6.82
N LYS A 139 -0.33 -12.09 6.45
CA LYS A 139 -1.21 -12.65 5.43
C LYS A 139 -2.38 -13.37 6.08
N VAL A 140 -3.60 -12.99 5.73
CA VAL A 140 -4.84 -13.56 6.27
C VAL A 140 -5.58 -14.30 5.16
N VAL A 141 -5.88 -15.57 5.42
CA VAL A 141 -6.62 -16.44 4.50
C VAL A 141 -7.79 -17.13 5.21
N ASP A 142 -8.76 -17.62 4.46
CA ASP A 142 -9.83 -18.51 4.97
C ASP A 142 -9.34 -19.96 5.11
N ALA A 143 -10.25 -20.85 5.51
CA ALA A 143 -9.96 -22.27 5.68
C ALA A 143 -9.60 -22.99 4.37
N ASP A 144 -9.98 -22.44 3.24
CA ASP A 144 -9.69 -22.96 1.89
C ASP A 144 -8.46 -22.28 1.27
N SER A 145 -7.71 -21.50 2.06
CA SER A 145 -6.52 -20.74 1.65
C SER A 145 -6.80 -19.59 0.70
N ASN A 146 -8.04 -19.11 0.57
CA ASN A 146 -8.35 -17.92 -0.18
C ASN A 146 -7.99 -16.66 0.62
N ALA A 147 -7.41 -15.68 -0.05
CA ALA A 147 -7.09 -14.38 0.54
C ALA A 147 -8.35 -13.65 1.03
N ILE A 148 -8.28 -13.05 2.22
CA ILE A 148 -9.38 -12.26 2.77
C ILE A 148 -8.97 -10.80 2.83
N ALA A 149 -9.62 -9.97 2.03
CA ALA A 149 -9.42 -8.53 2.04
C ALA A 149 -10.17 -7.84 3.19
N ASN A 150 -9.73 -6.63 3.52
CA ASN A 150 -10.40 -5.71 4.44
C ASN A 150 -10.48 -6.21 5.91
N VAL A 151 -9.61 -7.16 6.30
CA VAL A 151 -9.51 -7.64 7.68
C VAL A 151 -8.63 -6.69 8.49
N PRO A 152 -9.12 -6.12 9.61
CA PRO A 152 -8.30 -5.29 10.49
C PRO A 152 -7.18 -6.11 11.13
N VAL A 153 -5.96 -5.58 11.06
CA VAL A 153 -4.75 -6.09 11.72
C VAL A 153 -4.20 -4.95 12.58
N GLU A 154 -4.09 -5.18 13.87
CA GLU A 154 -3.64 -4.18 14.84
C GLU A 154 -2.43 -4.71 15.61
N LEU A 155 -1.35 -3.95 15.59
CA LEU A 155 -0.12 -4.19 16.35
C LEU A 155 -0.17 -3.35 17.64
N PHE A 156 0.17 -3.96 18.75
CA PHE A 156 0.20 -3.32 20.06
C PHE A 156 1.60 -3.41 20.68
N LYS A 157 1.98 -2.36 21.41
CA LYS A 157 3.12 -2.35 22.34
C LYS A 157 2.56 -2.26 23.76
N GLY A 158 2.60 -3.38 24.49
CA GLY A 158 1.83 -3.50 25.74
C GLY A 158 0.33 -3.35 25.49
N GLU A 159 -0.31 -2.34 26.09
CA GLU A 159 -1.73 -2.01 25.90
C GLU A 159 -1.97 -0.90 24.84
N ALA A 160 -0.92 -0.24 24.40
CA ALA A 160 -1.03 0.86 23.43
C ALA A 160 -1.06 0.31 21.99
N SER A 161 -1.95 0.87 21.16
CA SER A 161 -1.95 0.61 19.72
C SER A 161 -0.71 1.25 19.10
N GLU A 162 0.14 0.44 18.51
CA GLU A 162 1.37 0.85 17.84
C GLU A 162 1.10 1.18 16.37
N TYR A 163 0.45 0.27 15.68
CA TYR A 163 0.09 0.43 14.28
C TYR A 163 -1.15 -0.38 13.92
N ALA A 164 -1.91 0.10 12.93
CA ALA A 164 -3.08 -0.59 12.43
C ALA A 164 -3.12 -0.54 10.91
N ALA A 165 -3.50 -1.65 10.28
CA ALA A 165 -3.69 -1.76 8.84
C ALA A 165 -4.89 -2.67 8.53
N LYS A 166 -5.33 -2.71 7.28
CA LYS A 166 -6.27 -3.72 6.78
C LYS A 166 -5.63 -4.54 5.68
N THR A 167 -6.03 -5.80 5.59
CA THR A 167 -5.57 -6.66 4.50
C THR A 167 -6.11 -6.18 3.16
N ASP A 168 -5.28 -6.30 2.13
CA ASP A 168 -5.65 -6.03 0.75
C ASP A 168 -6.30 -7.24 0.05
N ASN A 169 -6.54 -7.15 -1.26
CA ASN A 169 -7.12 -8.22 -2.08
C ASN A 169 -6.28 -9.50 -2.09
N SER A 170 -4.97 -9.42 -1.83
CA SER A 170 -4.10 -10.60 -1.67
C SER A 170 -4.08 -11.15 -0.23
N GLY A 171 -4.84 -10.54 0.69
CA GLY A 171 -4.88 -10.89 2.10
C GLY A 171 -3.70 -10.36 2.92
N LEU A 172 -2.89 -9.45 2.39
CA LEU A 172 -1.72 -8.89 3.05
C LEU A 172 -2.03 -7.58 3.77
N ALA A 173 -1.56 -7.48 5.01
CA ALA A 173 -1.49 -6.23 5.78
C ALA A 173 -0.05 -6.00 6.23
N TYR A 174 0.41 -4.77 6.16
CA TYR A 174 1.75 -4.37 6.54
C TYR A 174 1.67 -3.51 7.80
N CYS A 175 2.19 -4.01 8.91
CA CYS A 175 2.27 -3.31 10.18
C CYS A 175 3.73 -2.95 10.48
N TRP A 176 3.93 -1.87 11.21
CA TRP A 176 5.25 -1.32 11.45
C TRP A 176 5.49 -1.13 12.95
N ILE A 177 6.71 -1.41 13.38
CA ILE A 177 7.17 -1.17 14.74
C ILE A 177 8.05 0.06 14.74
N ASP A 178 7.74 1.01 15.63
CA ASP A 178 8.43 2.29 15.83
C ASP A 178 8.65 3.07 14.52
N LEU A 179 7.61 3.09 13.66
CA LEU A 179 7.67 3.72 12.33
C LEU A 179 8.00 5.22 12.39
N PHE A 180 7.56 5.91 13.44
CA PHE A 180 7.71 7.35 13.58
C PHE A 180 8.71 7.76 14.66
N ASP A 181 9.15 6.85 15.53
CA ASP A 181 10.07 7.14 16.62
C ASP A 181 11.55 6.88 16.29
N GLY A 182 11.83 5.98 15.37
CA GLY A 182 13.18 5.64 14.91
C GLY A 182 14.16 5.09 15.96
N LYS A 183 13.68 4.89 17.20
CA LYS A 183 14.53 4.65 18.38
C LYS A 183 14.86 3.21 18.70
N THR A 184 14.37 2.26 17.93
CA THR A 184 14.47 0.85 18.28
C THR A 184 15.69 0.17 17.70
N ASP A 185 16.82 0.36 18.31
CA ASP A 185 18.01 -0.49 18.06
C ASP A 185 17.90 -1.87 18.74
N ASN A 186 17.02 -2.02 19.75
CA ASN A 186 16.82 -3.26 20.50
C ASN A 186 15.31 -3.55 20.66
N LEU A 187 14.75 -4.32 19.72
CA LEU A 187 13.37 -4.79 19.80
C LEU A 187 13.29 -6.00 20.75
N GLU A 188 12.53 -5.86 21.84
CA GLU A 188 12.15 -6.98 22.70
C GLU A 188 10.81 -7.54 22.19
N ALA A 189 10.86 -8.73 21.61
CA ALA A 189 9.72 -9.40 21.01
C ALA A 189 8.50 -9.57 21.95
N SER A 190 8.77 -9.69 23.26
CA SER A 190 7.76 -9.85 24.30
C SER A 190 6.86 -8.61 24.49
N ASP A 191 7.28 -7.45 24.00
CA ASP A 191 6.57 -6.20 24.21
C ASP A 191 5.43 -6.00 23.20
N TYR A 192 5.41 -6.79 22.12
CA TYR A 192 4.47 -6.62 21.02
C TYR A 192 3.48 -7.76 20.92
N SER A 193 2.23 -7.43 20.60
CA SER A 193 1.15 -8.38 20.36
C SER A 193 0.31 -7.96 19.15
N LEU A 194 -0.42 -8.91 18.55
CA LEU A 194 -1.30 -8.68 17.41
C LEU A 194 -2.75 -9.00 17.75
N LYS A 195 -3.66 -8.19 17.21
CA LYS A 195 -5.08 -8.53 17.08
C LYS A 195 -5.45 -8.58 15.60
N ILE A 196 -6.15 -9.64 15.22
CA ILE A 196 -6.65 -9.80 13.86
C ILE A 196 -8.17 -9.93 13.95
N ASN A 197 -8.88 -9.07 13.23
CA ASN A 197 -10.33 -8.96 13.31
C ASN A 197 -10.84 -8.82 14.76
N GLY A 198 -10.11 -8.03 15.58
CA GLY A 198 -10.43 -7.80 17.00
C GLY A 198 -10.07 -8.94 17.96
N VAL A 199 -9.54 -10.06 17.45
CA VAL A 199 -9.15 -11.22 18.26
C VAL A 199 -7.64 -11.20 18.50
N ALA A 200 -7.24 -11.25 19.77
CA ALA A 200 -5.82 -11.32 20.12
C ALA A 200 -5.24 -12.65 19.63
N ILE A 201 -4.04 -12.57 19.03
CA ILE A 201 -3.27 -13.74 18.63
C ILE A 201 -2.25 -14.00 19.71
N ASP A 202 -2.33 -15.18 20.32
CA ASP A 202 -1.35 -15.63 21.31
C ASP A 202 -0.07 -16.07 20.58
N THR A 203 0.74 -15.07 20.22
CA THR A 203 2.05 -15.32 19.64
C THR A 203 3.05 -14.35 20.21
N THR A 204 4.18 -14.87 20.64
CA THR A 204 5.38 -14.07 20.85
C THR A 204 5.94 -13.74 19.48
N LEU A 205 5.85 -12.48 19.07
CA LEU A 205 6.46 -12.03 17.83
C LEU A 205 7.98 -12.21 17.95
N LYS A 206 8.52 -13.26 17.32
CA LYS A 206 9.96 -13.45 17.25
C LYS A 206 10.54 -12.49 16.25
N LEU A 207 10.73 -11.25 16.69
CA LEU A 207 11.43 -10.24 15.91
C LEU A 207 12.90 -10.65 15.83
N THR A 208 13.36 -10.95 14.64
CA THR A 208 14.78 -11.17 14.44
C THR A 208 15.45 -9.82 14.29
N THR A 209 16.44 -9.54 15.13
CA THR A 209 17.32 -8.36 15.03
C THR A 209 18.22 -8.38 13.79
N LYS A 210 18.08 -9.37 12.91
CA LYS A 210 18.74 -9.39 11.62
C LYS A 210 18.09 -8.30 10.75
N GLN A 211 18.82 -7.25 10.53
CA GLN A 211 18.41 -5.98 9.89
C GLN A 211 17.75 -6.13 8.51
N ASP A 212 17.80 -7.30 7.87
CA ASP A 212 17.39 -7.48 6.47
C ASP A 212 16.12 -8.33 6.29
N THR A 213 15.49 -8.79 7.37
CA THR A 213 14.30 -9.66 7.28
C THR A 213 13.06 -9.00 7.86
N ALA A 214 12.00 -8.92 7.05
CA ALA A 214 10.66 -8.65 7.53
C ALA A 214 10.12 -9.85 8.32
N LEU A 215 9.34 -9.62 9.37
CA LEU A 215 8.58 -10.68 10.01
C LEU A 215 7.34 -11.00 9.17
N ASN A 216 7.25 -12.22 8.66
CA ASN A 216 6.11 -12.67 7.87
C ASN A 216 5.26 -13.64 8.71
N LEU A 217 3.96 -13.35 8.83
CA LEU A 217 3.00 -14.16 9.55
C LEU A 217 1.86 -14.59 8.62
N ASN A 218 1.50 -15.88 8.64
CA ASN A 218 0.32 -16.38 7.95
C ASN A 218 -0.75 -16.73 8.97
N VAL A 219 -1.97 -16.22 8.78
CA VAL A 219 -3.11 -16.42 9.70
C VAL A 219 -4.25 -17.03 8.94
N ILE A 220 -4.75 -18.18 9.43
CA ILE A 220 -5.94 -18.82 8.86
C ILE A 220 -7.14 -18.47 9.75
N LEU A 221 -8.09 -17.72 9.21
CA LEU A 221 -9.35 -17.45 9.87
C LEU A 221 -10.36 -18.55 9.52
N ARG A 222 -10.65 -19.41 10.49
CA ARG A 222 -11.62 -20.52 10.32
C ARG A 222 -13.07 -20.11 10.58
N LYS A 223 -13.29 -18.88 11.03
CA LYS A 223 -14.63 -18.32 11.19
C LYS A 223 -15.12 -17.82 9.85
N GLU A 224 -16.39 -18.09 9.52
CA GLU A 224 -17.01 -17.52 8.33
C GLU A 224 -16.91 -15.98 8.38
N ILE A 225 -16.22 -15.40 7.41
CA ILE A 225 -16.05 -13.97 7.25
C ILE A 225 -16.80 -13.56 6.00
N LYS A 226 -17.59 -12.51 6.12
CA LYS A 226 -18.22 -11.88 4.96
C LYS A 226 -17.11 -11.24 4.11
N HIS A 227 -16.91 -11.76 2.91
CA HIS A 227 -16.01 -11.12 1.95
C HIS A 227 -16.53 -9.72 1.60
N PRO A 228 -15.65 -8.73 1.44
CA PRO A 228 -16.06 -7.38 1.05
C PRO A 228 -16.74 -7.39 -0.32
N GLU A 229 -17.59 -6.40 -0.56
CA GLU A 229 -18.23 -6.21 -1.85
C GLU A 229 -17.19 -6.02 -2.96
N ALA A 230 -17.49 -6.47 -4.17
CA ALA A 230 -16.63 -6.29 -5.33
C ALA A 230 -16.68 -4.83 -5.82
N LYS A 231 -16.35 -3.91 -4.93
CA LYS A 231 -16.23 -2.46 -5.14
C LYS A 231 -14.82 -1.99 -4.84
N ALA A 232 -14.41 -0.93 -5.50
CA ALA A 232 -13.17 -0.24 -5.21
C ALA A 232 -13.34 1.27 -5.34
N ASP A 233 -12.74 2.00 -4.41
CA ASP A 233 -12.62 3.44 -4.42
C ASP A 233 -11.24 3.81 -4.97
N VAL A 234 -11.20 4.65 -6.00
CA VAL A 234 -9.98 5.19 -6.61
C VAL A 234 -10.03 6.70 -6.57
N ALA A 235 -9.17 7.32 -5.77
CA ALA A 235 -9.03 8.76 -5.68
C ALA A 235 -7.73 9.22 -6.36
N PHE A 236 -7.81 10.36 -7.05
CA PHE A 236 -6.67 11.06 -7.63
C PHE A 236 -6.41 12.31 -6.81
N ILE A 237 -5.28 12.36 -6.11
CA ILE A 237 -4.81 13.49 -5.32
C ILE A 237 -3.67 14.12 -6.12
N VAL A 238 -3.89 15.30 -6.67
CA VAL A 238 -3.02 15.89 -7.69
C VAL A 238 -2.54 17.26 -7.25
N ASP A 239 -1.25 17.46 -7.30
CA ASP A 239 -0.63 18.76 -7.21
C ASP A 239 -1.05 19.61 -8.41
N ALA A 240 -1.50 20.83 -8.16
CA ALA A 240 -1.92 21.77 -9.19
C ALA A 240 -1.16 23.10 -9.10
N THR A 241 0.06 23.07 -8.55
CA THR A 241 0.97 24.21 -8.59
C THR A 241 1.54 24.43 -10.00
N GLY A 242 2.13 25.58 -10.23
CA GLY A 242 2.54 26.01 -11.58
C GLY A 242 3.58 25.09 -12.23
N SER A 243 4.42 24.42 -11.43
CA SER A 243 5.44 23.47 -11.89
C SER A 243 4.85 22.24 -12.59
N MET A 244 3.62 21.85 -12.22
CA MET A 244 2.89 20.70 -12.76
C MET A 244 2.21 20.97 -14.12
N GLY A 245 2.44 22.15 -14.75
CA GLY A 245 1.68 22.59 -15.93
C GLY A 245 1.74 21.63 -17.11
N ASP A 246 2.89 21.07 -17.38
CA ASP A 246 3.07 20.19 -18.53
C ASP A 246 2.46 18.79 -18.29
N GLU A 247 2.50 18.30 -17.03
CA GLU A 247 1.96 17.00 -16.66
C GLU A 247 0.45 17.00 -16.46
N ILE A 248 -0.12 18.09 -15.93
CA ILE A 248 -1.55 18.18 -15.65
C ILE A 248 -2.38 18.03 -16.92
N ASP A 249 -1.99 18.67 -18.02
CA ASP A 249 -2.73 18.59 -19.28
C ASP A 249 -2.81 17.15 -19.81
N PHE A 250 -1.73 16.37 -19.63
CA PHE A 250 -1.71 14.94 -19.99
C PHE A 250 -2.49 14.10 -19.01
N LEU A 251 -2.36 14.33 -17.71
CA LEU A 251 -3.15 13.65 -16.69
C LEU A 251 -4.65 13.85 -16.90
N ILE A 252 -5.08 15.07 -17.25
CA ILE A 252 -6.48 15.37 -17.56
C ILE A 252 -6.95 14.52 -18.74
N SER A 253 -6.13 14.41 -19.80
CA SER A 253 -6.48 13.61 -20.98
C SER A 253 -6.48 12.10 -20.70
N ASP A 254 -5.55 11.62 -19.90
CA ASP A 254 -5.37 10.19 -19.63
C ASP A 254 -6.35 9.66 -18.59
N LEU A 255 -6.87 10.51 -17.70
CA LEU A 255 -7.75 10.09 -16.62
C LEU A 255 -9.02 9.39 -17.13
N GLY A 256 -9.59 9.90 -18.23
CA GLY A 256 -10.72 9.24 -18.89
C GLY A 256 -10.39 7.85 -19.37
N TYR A 257 -9.25 7.71 -20.04
CA TYR A 257 -8.74 6.40 -20.50
C TYR A 257 -8.50 5.43 -19.33
N ILE A 258 -7.83 5.90 -18.27
CA ILE A 258 -7.51 5.10 -17.08
C ILE A 258 -8.77 4.53 -16.45
N ILE A 259 -9.77 5.37 -16.24
CA ILE A 259 -11.01 4.96 -15.56
C ILE A 259 -11.82 4.00 -16.44
N ASP A 260 -11.97 4.30 -17.72
CA ASP A 260 -12.72 3.45 -18.66
C ASP A 260 -12.08 2.05 -18.77
N HIS A 261 -10.74 1.97 -18.88
CA HIS A 261 -10.05 0.70 -19.06
C HIS A 261 -9.89 -0.08 -17.74
N ALA A 262 -9.79 0.60 -16.60
CA ALA A 262 -9.82 -0.06 -15.29
C ALA A 262 -11.22 -0.60 -14.97
N GLY A 263 -12.28 0.14 -15.31
CA GLY A 263 -13.68 -0.28 -15.11
C GLY A 263 -14.14 -1.39 -16.06
N ALA A 264 -13.46 -1.57 -17.20
CA ALA A 264 -13.86 -2.55 -18.23
C ALA A 264 -13.72 -4.02 -17.81
N SER A 265 -13.03 -4.32 -16.69
CA SER A 265 -12.82 -5.71 -16.25
C SER A 265 -14.09 -6.41 -15.75
N HIS A 266 -15.16 -5.67 -15.47
CA HIS A 266 -16.45 -6.15 -14.92
C HIS A 266 -16.35 -6.98 -13.61
N LYS A 267 -15.16 -7.13 -13.03
CA LYS A 267 -14.97 -7.88 -11.78
C LYS A 267 -15.21 -7.03 -10.54
N VAL A 268 -15.03 -5.73 -10.68
CA VAL A 268 -15.14 -4.75 -9.58
C VAL A 268 -15.83 -3.50 -10.07
N THR A 269 -16.79 -3.00 -9.31
CA THR A 269 -17.41 -1.69 -9.56
C THR A 269 -16.49 -0.62 -9.00
N LEU A 270 -16.09 0.34 -9.83
CA LEU A 270 -15.24 1.46 -9.40
C LEU A 270 -16.10 2.66 -9.02
N ARG A 271 -15.73 3.33 -7.92
CA ARG A 271 -16.10 4.72 -7.64
C ARG A 271 -14.86 5.58 -7.75
N THR A 272 -14.99 6.75 -8.32
CA THR A 272 -13.86 7.66 -8.52
C THR A 272 -14.07 9.01 -7.85
N ALA A 273 -13.00 9.60 -7.35
CA ALA A 273 -12.93 10.93 -6.78
C ALA A 273 -11.63 11.62 -7.22
N ALA A 274 -11.61 12.94 -7.18
CA ALA A 274 -10.37 13.69 -7.37
C ALA A 274 -10.28 14.84 -6.35
N LEU A 275 -9.05 15.10 -5.89
CA LEU A 275 -8.71 16.24 -5.07
C LEU A 275 -7.47 16.90 -5.66
N PHE A 276 -7.57 18.18 -5.98
CA PHE A 276 -6.47 19.02 -6.43
C PHE A 276 -6.05 19.93 -5.29
N TYR A 277 -4.73 20.11 -5.11
CA TYR A 277 -4.21 20.98 -4.08
C TYR A 277 -3.13 21.92 -4.64
N ARG A 278 -2.91 23.01 -3.94
CA ARG A 278 -1.85 23.99 -4.15
C ARG A 278 -1.19 24.31 -2.82
N ASP A 279 -0.35 25.34 -2.78
CA ASP A 279 0.30 25.73 -1.55
C ASP A 279 -0.54 26.67 -0.68
N GLU A 280 -0.03 26.96 0.56
CA GLU A 280 -0.79 27.61 1.63
C GLU A 280 -1.25 29.04 1.29
N ASP A 281 -0.49 29.80 0.49
CA ASP A 281 -0.76 31.19 0.14
C ASP A 281 -1.45 31.35 -1.24
N ASP A 282 -1.82 30.24 -1.90
CA ASP A 282 -2.45 30.27 -3.21
C ASP A 282 -3.95 30.62 -3.18
N GLU A 283 -4.55 30.81 -4.37
CA GLU A 283 -5.98 31.10 -4.55
C GLU A 283 -6.87 30.11 -3.78
N TYR A 284 -6.47 28.84 -3.76
CA TYR A 284 -7.13 27.79 -2.98
C TYR A 284 -6.12 26.77 -2.49
N LEU A 285 -6.40 26.19 -1.34
CA LEU A 285 -5.58 25.14 -0.76
C LEU A 285 -5.98 23.76 -1.29
N THR A 286 -7.28 23.47 -1.38
CA THR A 286 -7.81 22.22 -1.97
C THR A 286 -9.13 22.44 -2.67
N ARG A 287 -9.35 21.70 -3.79
CA ARG A 287 -10.63 21.54 -4.49
C ARG A 287 -10.87 20.07 -4.74
N HIS A 288 -12.11 19.59 -4.63
CA HIS A 288 -12.38 18.15 -4.81
C HIS A 288 -13.79 17.91 -5.34
N ASN A 289 -13.98 16.75 -6.01
CA ASN A 289 -15.27 16.07 -6.10
C ASN A 289 -15.22 14.81 -5.24
N ASP A 290 -16.33 14.48 -4.61
CA ASP A 290 -16.46 13.27 -3.82
C ASP A 290 -16.66 12.04 -4.71
N PHE A 291 -16.54 10.84 -4.13
CA PHE A 291 -16.70 9.57 -4.84
C PHE A 291 -18.05 9.48 -5.57
N ALA A 292 -17.97 9.18 -6.84
CA ALA A 292 -19.12 8.96 -7.73
C ALA A 292 -19.00 7.61 -8.44
N ASP A 293 -20.15 6.95 -8.63
CA ASP A 293 -20.25 5.74 -9.47
C ASP A 293 -20.20 6.09 -10.97
N ASP A 294 -20.64 7.30 -11.32
CA ASP A 294 -20.53 7.83 -12.69
C ASP A 294 -19.18 8.54 -12.87
N VAL A 295 -18.33 7.91 -13.61
CA VAL A 295 -17.01 8.40 -14.01
C VAL A 295 -17.05 9.81 -14.62
N ALA A 296 -18.09 10.12 -15.38
CA ALA A 296 -18.23 11.43 -16.04
C ALA A 296 -18.22 12.60 -15.04
N VAL A 297 -18.61 12.35 -13.78
CA VAL A 297 -18.58 13.37 -12.71
C VAL A 297 -17.14 13.77 -12.41
N THR A 298 -16.28 12.78 -12.20
CA THR A 298 -14.86 13.01 -11.90
C THR A 298 -14.11 13.55 -13.11
N GLN A 299 -14.36 13.01 -14.31
CA GLN A 299 -13.76 13.51 -15.55
C GLN A 299 -14.08 15.00 -15.78
N LYS A 300 -15.35 15.38 -15.59
CA LYS A 300 -15.77 16.78 -15.73
C LYS A 300 -15.03 17.66 -14.72
N PHE A 301 -14.99 17.28 -13.44
CA PHE A 301 -14.30 18.04 -12.41
C PHE A 301 -12.82 18.22 -12.75
N VAL A 302 -12.15 17.15 -13.16
CA VAL A 302 -10.72 17.16 -13.52
C VAL A 302 -10.45 18.05 -14.73
N SER A 303 -11.32 18.03 -15.75
CA SER A 303 -11.18 18.88 -16.95
C SER A 303 -11.33 20.38 -16.69
N GLU A 304 -11.84 20.76 -15.53
CA GLU A 304 -11.97 22.15 -15.09
C GLU A 304 -10.77 22.65 -14.26
N GLN A 305 -9.77 21.79 -14.01
CA GLN A 305 -8.58 22.14 -13.23
C GLN A 305 -7.44 22.61 -14.15
N SER A 306 -6.52 23.37 -13.57
CA SER A 306 -5.34 23.86 -14.25
C SER A 306 -4.20 24.09 -13.24
N ALA A 307 -2.96 23.96 -13.67
CA ALA A 307 -1.82 24.33 -12.90
C ALA A 307 -1.71 25.86 -12.79
N ASP A 308 -1.52 26.36 -11.58
CA ASP A 308 -1.24 27.77 -11.29
C ASP A 308 -0.82 27.93 -9.83
N GLY A 309 -0.16 29.02 -9.45
CA GLY A 309 0.31 29.22 -8.07
C GLY A 309 1.59 28.50 -7.78
N GLY A 310 1.81 28.14 -6.52
CA GLY A 310 3.11 27.79 -5.98
C GLY A 310 3.98 29.03 -5.79
N GLY A 311 5.08 28.93 -5.10
CA GLY A 311 5.96 30.10 -4.87
C GLY A 311 7.35 29.70 -4.46
N ASP A 312 7.43 28.66 -3.71
CA ASP A 312 8.63 27.95 -3.28
C ASP A 312 8.52 26.46 -3.61
N TYR A 313 9.57 25.70 -3.33
CA TYR A 313 9.61 24.30 -3.77
C TYR A 313 8.71 23.36 -2.94
N PRO A 314 8.65 23.47 -1.59
CA PRO A 314 7.72 22.64 -0.81
C PRO A 314 6.27 23.09 -1.01
N GLU A 315 5.34 22.10 -0.98
CA GLU A 315 3.92 22.31 -1.24
C GLU A 315 3.04 21.71 -0.12
N ALA A 316 1.73 22.02 -0.11
CA ALA A 316 0.82 21.61 0.96
C ALA A 316 0.37 20.13 0.88
N VAL A 317 1.28 19.19 0.62
CA VAL A 317 1.03 17.73 0.53
C VAL A 317 0.31 17.19 1.76
N HIS A 318 0.73 17.63 2.96
CA HIS A 318 0.12 17.21 4.23
C HIS A 318 -1.36 17.56 4.31
N THR A 319 -1.73 18.73 3.81
CA THR A 319 -3.13 19.19 3.76
C THR A 319 -3.92 18.37 2.75
N ALA A 320 -3.36 18.08 1.57
CA ALA A 320 -4.01 17.23 0.58
C ALA A 320 -4.35 15.84 1.14
N LEU A 321 -3.41 15.19 1.83
CA LEU A 321 -3.63 13.90 2.46
C LEU A 321 -4.67 13.99 3.59
N GLU A 322 -4.61 15.00 4.45
CA GLU A 322 -5.60 15.20 5.51
C GLU A 322 -7.01 15.44 4.94
N LYS A 323 -7.14 16.32 3.94
CA LYS A 323 -8.43 16.66 3.33
C LYS A 323 -9.04 15.52 2.53
N SER A 324 -8.26 14.69 1.89
CA SER A 324 -8.77 13.48 1.22
C SER A 324 -9.38 12.48 2.20
N LEU A 325 -8.82 12.37 3.42
CA LEU A 325 -9.41 11.55 4.48
C LEU A 325 -10.67 12.17 5.10
N GLN A 326 -10.76 13.49 5.15
CA GLN A 326 -11.87 14.20 5.79
C GLN A 326 -13.06 14.44 4.86
N ASN A 327 -12.80 14.70 3.59
CA ASN A 327 -13.78 15.22 2.65
C ASN A 327 -14.25 14.18 1.63
N LEU A 328 -13.49 13.11 1.40
CA LEU A 328 -13.88 12.04 0.50
C LEU A 328 -14.59 10.91 1.28
N SER A 329 -15.75 10.51 0.78
CA SER A 329 -16.60 9.47 1.40
C SER A 329 -16.11 8.06 1.04
N TRP A 330 -14.93 7.65 1.54
CA TRP A 330 -14.36 6.33 1.37
C TRP A 330 -15.33 5.23 1.87
N ASP A 331 -15.60 4.23 1.03
CA ASP A 331 -16.47 3.12 1.41
C ASP A 331 -15.69 2.07 2.23
N GLU A 332 -15.99 1.98 3.52
CA GLU A 332 -15.35 1.02 4.43
C GLU A 332 -15.64 -0.43 4.05
N SER A 333 -16.72 -0.70 3.29
CA SER A 333 -17.10 -2.03 2.82
C SER A 333 -16.45 -2.41 1.50
N ALA A 334 -15.83 -1.46 0.78
CA ALA A 334 -15.15 -1.72 -0.48
C ALA A 334 -13.99 -2.72 -0.29
N ARG A 335 -13.75 -3.56 -1.30
CA ARG A 335 -12.64 -4.51 -1.31
C ARG A 335 -11.29 -3.81 -1.32
N ALA A 336 -11.19 -2.71 -2.04
CA ALA A 336 -9.98 -1.93 -2.18
C ALA A 336 -10.25 -0.43 -2.15
N ARG A 337 -9.28 0.32 -1.66
CA ARG A 337 -9.24 1.78 -1.65
C ARG A 337 -7.85 2.21 -2.07
N ILE A 338 -7.77 3.01 -3.14
CA ILE A 338 -6.51 3.43 -3.77
C ILE A 338 -6.51 4.95 -3.85
N ALA A 339 -5.42 5.57 -3.45
CA ALA A 339 -5.12 6.98 -3.63
C ALA A 339 -3.88 7.11 -4.51
N PHE A 340 -4.05 7.54 -5.76
CA PHE A 340 -2.93 8.02 -6.56
C PHE A 340 -2.56 9.42 -6.08
N LEU A 341 -1.30 9.61 -5.65
CA LEU A 341 -0.77 10.89 -5.21
C LEU A 341 0.26 11.37 -6.24
N VAL A 342 -0.13 12.34 -7.05
CA VAL A 342 0.70 12.87 -8.14
C VAL A 342 1.27 14.22 -7.74
N LEU A 343 2.60 14.35 -7.73
CA LEU A 343 3.29 15.57 -7.32
C LEU A 343 4.72 15.63 -7.84
N ASP A 344 5.29 16.83 -7.84
CA ASP A 344 6.67 17.12 -8.21
C ASP A 344 7.52 17.73 -7.07
N ALA A 345 6.89 18.07 -5.94
CA ALA A 345 7.51 18.75 -4.81
C ALA A 345 7.22 18.08 -3.46
N PRO A 346 8.11 18.20 -2.47
CA PRO A 346 7.90 17.63 -1.13
C PRO A 346 6.89 18.44 -0.31
N ALA A 347 6.44 17.88 0.80
CA ALA A 347 5.76 18.66 1.82
C ALA A 347 6.71 19.66 2.49
N HIS A 348 6.16 20.76 3.03
CA HIS A 348 6.91 21.65 3.93
C HIS A 348 7.52 20.87 5.09
N HIS A 349 8.73 21.25 5.49
CA HIS A 349 9.48 20.58 6.56
C HIS A 349 9.38 21.33 7.90
N TYR A 350 8.16 21.41 8.45
CA TYR A 350 7.89 21.93 9.80
C TYR A 350 7.43 20.80 10.72
N GLU A 351 7.68 20.92 12.01
CA GLU A 351 7.29 19.91 13.00
C GLU A 351 5.79 19.55 12.92
N GLN A 352 4.92 20.55 12.73
CA GLN A 352 3.48 20.35 12.61
C GLN A 352 3.09 19.62 11.32
N VAL A 353 3.80 19.89 10.22
CA VAL A 353 3.60 19.21 8.92
C VAL A 353 4.03 17.76 9.01
N ILE A 354 5.22 17.48 9.58
CA ILE A 354 5.70 16.10 9.80
C ILE A 354 4.70 15.32 10.67
N ALA A 355 4.23 15.91 11.78
CA ALA A 355 3.23 15.26 12.63
C ALA A 355 1.89 15.02 11.91
N SER A 356 1.45 15.93 11.02
CA SER A 356 0.26 15.76 10.18
C SER A 356 0.44 14.64 9.18
N LEU A 357 1.60 14.55 8.52
CA LEU A 357 1.94 13.46 7.61
C LEU A 357 1.93 12.11 8.32
N GLN A 358 2.60 11.99 9.47
CA GLN A 358 2.63 10.76 10.28
C GLN A 358 1.23 10.30 10.65
N LYS A 359 0.39 11.22 11.12
CA LYS A 359 -1.00 10.95 11.47
C LYS A 359 -1.83 10.52 10.25
N SER A 360 -1.69 11.21 9.13
CA SER A 360 -2.43 10.91 7.91
C SER A 360 -2.05 9.54 7.37
N ILE A 361 -0.77 9.23 7.26
CA ILE A 361 -0.27 7.93 6.77
C ILE A 361 -0.76 6.78 7.66
N ALA A 362 -0.70 6.93 8.99
CA ALA A 362 -1.26 5.93 9.90
C ALA A 362 -2.77 5.72 9.70
N LEU A 363 -3.52 6.77 9.39
CA LEU A 363 -4.96 6.69 9.09
C LEU A 363 -5.23 6.03 7.72
N TYR A 364 -4.43 6.32 6.71
CA TYR A 364 -4.52 5.64 5.41
C TYR A 364 -4.35 4.12 5.59
N ALA A 365 -3.29 3.69 6.25
CA ALA A 365 -3.04 2.28 6.53
C ALA A 365 -4.18 1.65 7.35
N LYS A 366 -4.60 2.30 8.45
CA LYS A 366 -5.69 1.85 9.31
C LYS A 366 -7.01 1.68 8.56
N ASN A 367 -7.31 2.56 7.60
CA ASN A 367 -8.50 2.48 6.77
C ASN A 367 -8.33 1.53 5.57
N GLY A 368 -7.13 0.98 5.36
CA GLY A 368 -6.80 0.12 4.23
C GLY A 368 -6.82 0.86 2.90
N ILE A 369 -6.43 2.14 2.92
CA ILE A 369 -6.25 2.96 1.72
C ILE A 369 -4.78 2.86 1.31
N LYS A 370 -4.50 2.35 0.12
CA LYS A 370 -3.16 2.29 -0.45
C LYS A 370 -2.82 3.62 -1.11
N ILE A 371 -1.68 4.19 -0.78
CA ILE A 371 -1.13 5.31 -1.54
C ILE A 371 -0.25 4.77 -2.64
N ILE A 372 -0.52 5.18 -3.86
CA ILE A 372 0.33 4.94 -5.04
C ILE A 372 0.87 6.30 -5.46
N PRO A 373 2.07 6.67 -4.98
CA PRO A 373 2.66 7.93 -5.37
C PRO A 373 3.15 7.88 -6.81
N VAL A 374 2.97 8.98 -7.53
CA VAL A 374 3.48 9.21 -8.88
C VAL A 374 4.39 10.43 -8.83
N ALA A 375 5.69 10.19 -8.87
CA ALA A 375 6.70 11.23 -8.90
C ALA A 375 6.76 11.85 -10.29
N ALA A 376 6.40 13.13 -10.40
CA ALA A 376 6.44 13.91 -11.63
C ALA A 376 7.84 14.51 -11.90
N SER A 377 7.97 15.41 -12.86
CA SER A 377 9.26 16.07 -13.17
C SER A 377 9.70 17.00 -12.03
N GLY A 378 11.02 17.12 -11.81
CA GLY A 378 11.56 18.00 -10.77
C GLY A 378 11.73 17.40 -9.37
N VAL A 379 11.26 16.19 -9.12
CA VAL A 379 11.38 15.48 -7.84
C VAL A 379 12.85 15.32 -7.43
N ASP A 380 13.18 15.66 -6.19
CA ASP A 380 14.48 15.44 -5.57
C ASP A 380 14.52 14.17 -4.68
N LYS A 381 15.66 13.89 -4.04
CA LYS A 381 15.82 12.72 -3.19
C LYS A 381 15.06 12.79 -1.86
N ASP A 382 14.73 13.98 -1.38
CA ASP A 382 13.88 14.18 -0.20
C ASP A 382 12.44 13.81 -0.53
N THR A 383 11.96 14.26 -1.68
CA THR A 383 10.64 13.93 -2.22
C THR A 383 10.54 12.44 -2.56
N GLU A 384 11.55 11.88 -3.25
CA GLU A 384 11.59 10.43 -3.55
C GLU A 384 11.43 9.59 -2.29
N PHE A 385 12.19 9.89 -1.23
CA PHE A 385 12.09 9.15 0.03
C PHE A 385 10.71 9.30 0.67
N MET A 386 10.18 10.52 0.73
CA MET A 386 8.84 10.79 1.28
C MET A 386 7.76 9.98 0.55
N LEU A 387 7.78 9.96 -0.76
CA LEU A 387 6.83 9.21 -1.59
C LEU A 387 6.96 7.70 -1.37
N ARG A 388 8.17 7.16 -1.39
CA ARG A 388 8.44 5.74 -1.14
C ARG A 388 8.13 5.32 0.29
N PHE A 389 8.21 6.24 1.24
CA PHE A 389 7.72 5.98 2.59
C PHE A 389 6.19 5.84 2.61
N PHE A 390 5.46 6.66 1.85
CA PHE A 390 4.00 6.62 1.83
C PHE A 390 3.47 5.31 1.23
N ASP A 391 4.06 4.82 0.14
CA ASP A 391 3.65 3.54 -0.44
C ASP A 391 4.03 2.35 0.44
N LEU A 392 5.22 2.35 1.02
CA LEU A 392 5.67 1.33 1.98
C LEU A 392 4.71 1.23 3.17
N ALA A 393 4.40 2.36 3.81
CA ALA A 393 3.56 2.41 5.00
C ALA A 393 2.13 1.92 4.74
N THR A 394 1.62 2.10 3.53
CA THR A 394 0.24 1.75 3.15
C THR A 394 0.13 0.51 2.26
N GLY A 395 1.25 -0.09 1.86
CA GLY A 395 1.30 -1.28 1.00
C GLY A 395 1.03 -0.98 -0.48
N GLY A 396 1.42 0.21 -0.96
CA GLY A 396 1.28 0.66 -2.34
C GLY A 396 2.42 0.23 -3.26
N THR A 397 2.66 1.02 -4.28
CA THR A 397 3.75 0.89 -5.27
C THR A 397 4.20 2.27 -5.68
N TYR A 398 5.49 2.53 -5.67
CA TYR A 398 6.09 3.76 -6.15
C TYR A 398 6.08 3.80 -7.68
N VAL A 399 5.56 4.88 -8.26
CA VAL A 399 5.56 5.18 -9.69
C VAL A 399 6.36 6.44 -9.92
N PHE A 400 7.11 6.52 -10.99
CA PHE A 400 7.90 7.70 -11.36
C PHE A 400 7.87 7.90 -12.86
N LEU A 401 7.75 9.16 -13.28
CA LEU A 401 7.81 9.53 -14.69
C LEU A 401 9.24 9.38 -15.22
N THR A 402 9.37 9.18 -16.53
CA THR A 402 10.65 8.99 -17.21
C THR A 402 10.79 9.93 -18.41
N ASP A 403 12.03 10.28 -18.77
CA ASP A 403 12.35 11.18 -19.89
C ASP A 403 12.03 10.60 -21.28
N HIS A 404 11.57 9.35 -21.35
CA HIS A 404 11.29 8.68 -22.63
C HIS A 404 10.16 9.31 -23.44
N SER A 405 9.22 9.98 -22.77
CA SER A 405 8.13 10.71 -23.43
C SER A 405 8.58 12.03 -24.07
N GLY A 406 9.64 12.64 -23.54
CA GLY A 406 10.06 13.99 -23.88
C GLY A 406 9.07 15.08 -23.48
N ILE A 407 8.22 14.80 -22.47
CA ILE A 407 7.20 15.68 -21.90
C ILE A 407 7.59 15.99 -20.47
N GLY A 408 7.35 17.22 -20.01
CA GLY A 408 7.78 17.71 -18.70
C GLY A 408 9.24 18.18 -18.67
N GLY A 409 9.69 18.58 -17.49
CA GLY A 409 11.10 18.86 -17.20
C GLY A 409 11.93 17.58 -17.10
N SER A 410 13.16 17.68 -16.61
CA SER A 410 13.99 16.49 -16.35
C SER A 410 13.42 15.70 -15.16
N HIS A 411 13.32 14.38 -15.33
CA HIS A 411 12.86 13.49 -14.30
C HIS A 411 14.02 12.97 -13.45
N ILE A 412 13.71 12.58 -12.21
CA ILE A 412 14.72 12.02 -11.31
C ILE A 412 15.20 10.66 -11.84
N GLU A 413 16.52 10.42 -11.77
CA GLU A 413 17.01 9.05 -11.81
C GLU A 413 16.61 8.37 -10.48
N ALA A 414 15.53 7.60 -10.52
CA ALA A 414 14.97 6.94 -9.34
C ALA A 414 16.00 5.98 -8.72
N SER A 415 16.04 5.94 -7.38
CA SER A 415 16.95 5.06 -6.62
C SER A 415 16.37 3.64 -6.55
N VAL A 416 16.20 2.99 -7.70
CA VAL A 416 15.57 1.67 -7.87
C VAL A 416 16.51 0.70 -8.58
N GLY A 417 16.13 -0.58 -8.69
CA GLY A 417 16.82 -1.54 -9.54
C GLY A 417 16.38 -1.45 -10.99
N ASP A 418 16.52 -2.55 -11.73
CA ASP A 418 16.03 -2.64 -13.11
C ASP A 418 14.51 -2.51 -13.16
N TYR A 419 13.98 -1.71 -14.06
CA TYR A 419 12.55 -1.48 -14.24
C TYR A 419 12.18 -1.44 -15.73
N GLU A 420 10.89 -1.67 -16.01
CA GLU A 420 10.33 -1.54 -17.36
C GLU A 420 9.70 -0.16 -17.51
N VAL A 421 9.80 0.41 -18.72
CA VAL A 421 9.16 1.69 -19.07
C VAL A 421 7.90 1.38 -19.87
N GLU A 422 6.77 1.90 -19.40
CA GLU A 422 5.48 1.78 -20.08
C GLU A 422 4.74 3.13 -20.07
N HIS A 423 3.62 3.23 -20.76
CA HIS A 423 2.79 4.43 -20.68
C HIS A 423 2.14 4.55 -19.30
N LEU A 424 2.17 5.75 -18.71
CA LEU A 424 1.63 6.00 -17.38
C LEU A 424 0.16 5.54 -17.25
N ALA A 425 -0.66 5.81 -18.25
CA ALA A 425 -2.07 5.43 -18.24
C ALA A 425 -2.25 3.91 -18.18
N ASP A 426 -1.48 3.14 -18.97
CA ASP A 426 -1.52 1.67 -18.95
C ASP A 426 -1.01 1.13 -17.62
N LEU A 427 0.07 1.71 -17.07
CA LEU A 427 0.59 1.38 -15.76
C LEU A 427 -0.47 1.59 -14.66
N MET A 428 -1.14 2.74 -14.65
CA MET A 428 -2.19 3.03 -13.65
C MET A 428 -3.37 2.06 -13.77
N VAL A 429 -3.82 1.75 -15.00
CA VAL A 429 -4.85 0.72 -15.24
C VAL A 429 -4.43 -0.63 -14.68
N ARG A 430 -3.18 -1.02 -14.92
CA ARG A 430 -2.62 -2.29 -14.43
C ARG A 430 -2.54 -2.32 -12.90
N LEU A 431 -2.12 -1.23 -12.25
CA LEU A 431 -2.08 -1.12 -10.81
C LEU A 431 -3.47 -1.14 -10.16
N ILE A 432 -4.46 -0.46 -10.75
CA ILE A 432 -5.85 -0.54 -10.30
C ILE A 432 -6.32 -2.00 -10.33
N LYS A 433 -6.11 -2.72 -11.44
CA LYS A 433 -6.46 -4.14 -11.54
C LYS A 433 -5.71 -5.00 -10.53
N LYS A 434 -4.39 -4.81 -10.37
CA LYS A 434 -3.55 -5.52 -9.40
C LYS A 434 -4.12 -5.45 -7.98
N TYR A 435 -4.58 -4.27 -7.56
CA TYR A 435 -5.03 -4.02 -6.19
C TYR A 435 -6.53 -4.19 -5.96
N THR A 436 -7.33 -4.40 -7.00
CA THR A 436 -8.79 -4.56 -6.88
C THR A 436 -9.29 -5.97 -7.21
N GLU A 437 -8.62 -6.71 -8.07
CA GLU A 437 -8.99 -8.06 -8.52
C GLU A 437 -8.30 -9.16 -7.71
#